data_562834daf9d50d5b9de36b526e99f6c9
#
_entry.id   562834daf9d50d5b9de36b526e99f6c9
#
_cell.length_a   1.000
_cell.length_b   1.000
_cell.length_c   1.000
_cell.angle_alpha   90.00
_cell.angle_beta   90.00
_cell.angle_gamma   90.00
#
_symmetry.space_group_name_H-M   'P 1'
#
loop_
_entity.id
_entity.type
_entity.pdbx_description
1 polymer ?
#
loop_
_entity_poly.entity_id
_entity_poly.type
_entity_poly.pdbx_seq_one_letter_code
_entity_poly.pdbx_strand_id
1 'polypeptide(L)'
;DILDNNRSLIFLVEILSLCFGLGIVLVMIPIVNHFTGPLTDVSKQMNEIAEGNLDARIEVNSTDEIGEVGASFNVMAKRLQENIVEMVEQEKREQQLKYGLMISQVDPHFIYNTMNMITYLAQKNRNEDVIAVNKAMIQILRDRLRIEVDNVYDTVEQEIKVVREYLLIQKYRYTGIFKSVIDIEAGVEPYLIAKNILQPLVENAFFHGILCNTDEEGEVIDGCITIRIRMEEDEVEIIVKDNGAGMSQDKLDELSKPQRKLSSMERGEHIGIKNIKERLDYIYENKYRFQIWSKEGEGTIVTIRIPAIVSSETEK
;
A
#
# COMPACT_ATOMS: atom_id res chain seq x y z
N ASP A 1 -45.66 -78.54 -49.53
CA ASP A 1 -45.42 -77.37 -50.43
C ASP A 1 -45.70 -75.98 -49.78
N ILE A 2 -46.86 -75.83 -49.09
CA ILE A 2 -47.17 -74.52 -48.46
C ILE A 2 -46.33 -74.31 -47.16
N LEU A 3 -46.06 -75.37 -46.41
CA LEU A 3 -45.27 -75.30 -45.21
C LEU A 3 -43.75 -75.06 -45.44
N ASP A 4 -43.25 -75.60 -46.58
CA ASP A 4 -41.85 -75.35 -46.97
C ASP A 4 -41.59 -73.96 -47.49
N ASN A 5 -42.59 -73.43 -48.24
CA ASN A 5 -42.53 -72.06 -48.71
C ASN A 5 -42.55 -71.02 -47.56
N ASN A 6 -43.35 -71.26 -46.50
CA ASN A 6 -43.37 -70.43 -45.32
C ASN A 6 -42.09 -70.50 -44.51
N ARG A 7 -41.46 -71.65 -44.38
CA ARG A 7 -40.14 -71.77 -43.73
C ARG A 7 -39.02 -71.00 -44.42
N SER A 8 -39.01 -71.08 -45.77
CA SER A 8 -38.04 -70.36 -46.58
C SER A 8 -38.24 -68.85 -46.50
N LEU A 9 -39.47 -68.36 -46.39
CA LEU A 9 -39.82 -66.95 -46.20
C LEU A 9 -39.36 -66.46 -44.80
N ILE A 10 -39.62 -67.25 -43.74
CA ILE A 10 -39.22 -66.92 -42.42
C ILE A 10 -37.65 -66.80 -42.30
N PHE A 11 -36.96 -67.80 -42.89
CA PHE A 11 -35.50 -67.82 -42.92
C PHE A 11 -34.88 -66.62 -43.67
N LEU A 12 -35.55 -66.24 -44.81
CA LEU A 12 -35.14 -65.09 -45.59
C LEU A 12 -35.30 -63.77 -44.77
N VAL A 13 -36.40 -63.63 -44.03
CA VAL A 13 -36.68 -62.47 -43.18
C VAL A 13 -35.69 -62.41 -42.05
N GLU A 14 -35.33 -63.52 -41.43
CA GLU A 14 -34.33 -63.61 -40.34
C GLU A 14 -32.94 -63.18 -40.86
N ILE A 15 -32.49 -63.66 -42.01
CA ILE A 15 -31.23 -63.27 -42.60
C ILE A 15 -31.23 -61.75 -42.95
N LEU A 16 -32.30 -61.27 -43.55
CA LEU A 16 -32.43 -59.84 -43.90
C LEU A 16 -32.38 -58.94 -42.66
N SER A 17 -33.09 -59.37 -41.58
CA SER A 17 -33.07 -58.69 -40.29
C SER A 17 -31.65 -58.68 -39.64
N LEU A 18 -30.94 -59.82 -39.70
CA LEU A 18 -29.58 -59.93 -39.21
C LEU A 18 -28.62 -59.07 -40.01
N CYS A 19 -28.70 -59.09 -41.36
CA CYS A 19 -27.88 -58.25 -42.21
C CYS A 19 -28.14 -56.74 -41.98
N PHE A 20 -29.43 -56.35 -41.80
CA PHE A 20 -29.80 -54.97 -41.49
C PHE A 20 -29.27 -54.55 -40.12
N GLY A 21 -29.40 -55.38 -39.08
CA GLY A 21 -28.82 -55.14 -37.74
C GLY A 21 -27.30 -55.00 -37.78
N LEU A 22 -26.60 -55.87 -38.51
CA LEU A 22 -25.16 -55.80 -38.70
C LEU A 22 -24.76 -54.53 -39.46
N GLY A 23 -25.52 -54.14 -40.47
CA GLY A 23 -25.31 -52.87 -41.23
C GLY A 23 -25.42 -51.66 -40.34
N ILE A 24 -26.44 -51.59 -39.46
CA ILE A 24 -26.60 -50.48 -38.51
C ILE A 24 -25.37 -50.40 -37.58
N VAL A 25 -24.92 -51.51 -37.00
CA VAL A 25 -23.77 -51.56 -36.11
C VAL A 25 -22.50 -51.08 -36.83
N LEU A 26 -22.27 -51.53 -38.05
CA LEU A 26 -21.12 -51.14 -38.87
C LEU A 26 -21.08 -49.63 -39.17
N VAL A 27 -22.24 -49.01 -39.34
CA VAL A 27 -22.36 -47.57 -39.58
C VAL A 27 -22.25 -46.77 -38.28
N MET A 28 -22.87 -47.30 -37.20
CA MET A 28 -22.90 -46.58 -35.92
C MET A 28 -21.54 -46.53 -35.20
N ILE A 29 -20.72 -47.59 -35.29
CA ILE A 29 -19.41 -47.64 -34.63
C ILE A 29 -18.48 -46.47 -35.09
N PRO A 30 -18.25 -46.22 -36.38
CA PRO A 30 -17.42 -45.11 -36.84
C PRO A 30 -18.00 -43.75 -36.48
N ILE A 31 -19.34 -43.59 -36.52
CA ILE A 31 -19.99 -42.33 -36.10
C ILE A 31 -19.75 -42.07 -34.62
N VAL A 32 -20.04 -43.05 -33.75
CA VAL A 32 -19.79 -42.89 -32.33
C VAL A 32 -18.33 -42.57 -32.04
N ASN A 33 -17.40 -43.28 -32.63
CA ASN A 33 -15.97 -43.04 -32.42
C ASN A 33 -15.52 -41.64 -32.93
N HIS A 34 -16.09 -41.18 -34.03
CA HIS A 34 -15.80 -39.85 -34.58
C HIS A 34 -16.17 -38.70 -33.62
N PHE A 35 -17.28 -38.84 -32.91
CA PHE A 35 -17.72 -37.83 -31.95
C PHE A 35 -17.19 -38.04 -30.52
N THR A 36 -17.18 -39.29 -30.03
CA THR A 36 -16.87 -39.59 -28.64
C THR A 36 -15.37 -39.43 -28.30
N GLY A 37 -14.49 -39.81 -29.21
CA GLY A 37 -13.05 -39.73 -29.02
C GLY A 37 -12.57 -38.28 -28.76
N PRO A 38 -12.78 -37.36 -29.69
CA PRO A 38 -12.36 -35.97 -29.54
C PRO A 38 -13.01 -35.26 -28.32
N LEU A 39 -14.30 -35.53 -28.02
CA LEU A 39 -14.96 -34.95 -26.83
C LEU A 39 -14.34 -35.45 -25.52
N THR A 40 -13.91 -36.71 -25.51
CA THR A 40 -13.16 -37.27 -24.35
C THR A 40 -11.80 -36.59 -24.18
N ASP A 41 -11.11 -36.33 -25.30
CA ASP A 41 -9.82 -35.61 -25.27
C ASP A 41 -10.01 -34.16 -24.81
N VAL A 42 -11.03 -33.45 -25.26
CA VAL A 42 -11.38 -32.12 -24.73
C VAL A 42 -11.60 -32.17 -23.22
N SER A 43 -12.43 -33.11 -22.75
CA SER A 43 -12.70 -33.27 -21.32
C SER A 43 -11.45 -33.56 -20.51
N LYS A 44 -10.56 -34.40 -21.03
CA LYS A 44 -9.28 -34.73 -20.40
C LYS A 44 -8.37 -33.51 -20.31
N GLN A 45 -8.20 -32.78 -21.41
CA GLN A 45 -7.36 -31.58 -21.41
C GLN A 45 -7.93 -30.44 -20.56
N MET A 46 -9.28 -30.35 -20.43
CA MET A 46 -9.92 -29.42 -19.48
C MET A 46 -9.56 -29.76 -18.03
N ASN A 47 -9.56 -31.04 -17.67
CA ASN A 47 -9.15 -31.47 -16.33
C ASN A 47 -7.66 -31.19 -16.06
N GLU A 48 -6.80 -31.42 -17.03
CA GLU A 48 -5.36 -31.08 -16.94
C GLU A 48 -5.17 -29.59 -16.62
N ILE A 49 -5.90 -28.70 -17.31
CA ILE A 49 -5.86 -27.26 -17.02
C ILE A 49 -6.38 -26.96 -15.63
N ALA A 50 -7.47 -27.61 -15.20
CA ALA A 50 -8.05 -27.41 -13.85
C ALA A 50 -7.08 -27.88 -12.74
N GLU A 51 -6.25 -28.87 -13.02
CA GLU A 51 -5.17 -29.37 -12.13
C GLU A 51 -3.89 -28.49 -12.19
N GLY A 52 -3.87 -27.45 -13.04
CA GLY A 52 -2.79 -26.48 -13.13
C GLY A 52 -1.82 -26.68 -14.30
N ASN A 53 -2.03 -27.69 -15.15
CA ASN A 53 -1.21 -27.86 -16.36
C ASN A 53 -1.71 -26.93 -17.48
N LEU A 54 -1.22 -25.69 -17.47
CA LEU A 54 -1.61 -24.66 -18.44
C LEU A 54 -1.04 -24.89 -19.85
N ASP A 55 -0.15 -25.85 -20.01
CA ASP A 55 0.44 -26.22 -21.31
C ASP A 55 -0.39 -27.28 -22.05
N ALA A 56 -1.48 -27.78 -21.45
CA ALA A 56 -2.39 -28.72 -22.05
C ALA A 56 -2.99 -28.18 -23.37
N ARG A 57 -2.91 -28.96 -24.45
CA ARG A 57 -3.42 -28.58 -25.77
C ARG A 57 -4.11 -29.78 -26.42
N ILE A 58 -5.09 -29.49 -27.28
CA ILE A 58 -5.79 -30.49 -28.09
C ILE A 58 -5.18 -30.51 -29.49
N GLU A 59 -4.86 -31.70 -29.98
CA GLU A 59 -4.51 -31.85 -31.38
C GLU A 59 -5.75 -31.74 -32.25
N VAL A 60 -5.78 -30.70 -33.10
CA VAL A 60 -6.92 -30.44 -33.99
C VAL A 60 -6.70 -31.22 -35.28
N ASN A 61 -7.29 -32.41 -35.37
CA ASN A 61 -7.16 -33.32 -36.53
C ASN A 61 -8.40 -33.35 -37.39
N SER A 62 -9.43 -32.54 -37.09
CA SER A 62 -10.68 -32.45 -37.84
C SER A 62 -10.91 -31.03 -38.38
N THR A 63 -11.61 -30.92 -39.49
CA THR A 63 -12.03 -29.66 -40.15
C THR A 63 -13.52 -29.35 -39.95
N ASP A 64 -14.20 -30.16 -39.13
CA ASP A 64 -15.62 -30.01 -38.76
C ASP A 64 -15.81 -29.24 -37.47
N GLU A 65 -17.02 -29.23 -36.95
CA GLU A 65 -17.40 -28.54 -35.69
C GLU A 65 -16.57 -29.01 -34.48
N ILE A 66 -16.12 -30.25 -34.50
CA ILE A 66 -15.24 -30.80 -33.46
C ILE A 66 -13.85 -30.18 -33.50
N GLY A 67 -13.31 -29.99 -34.70
CA GLY A 67 -12.07 -29.27 -34.93
C GLY A 67 -12.15 -27.81 -34.44
N GLU A 68 -13.28 -27.14 -34.68
CA GLU A 68 -13.53 -25.78 -34.22
C GLU A 68 -13.54 -25.70 -32.66
N VAL A 69 -14.15 -26.67 -31.99
CA VAL A 69 -14.12 -26.79 -30.50
C VAL A 69 -12.69 -26.95 -30.01
N GLY A 70 -11.88 -27.82 -30.61
CA GLY A 70 -10.49 -28.01 -30.24
C GLY A 70 -9.64 -26.74 -30.42
N ALA A 71 -9.83 -26.05 -31.55
CA ALA A 71 -9.14 -24.78 -31.80
C ALA A 71 -9.55 -23.68 -30.78
N SER A 72 -10.85 -23.55 -30.50
CA SER A 72 -11.37 -22.61 -29.50
C SER A 72 -10.84 -22.90 -28.12
N PHE A 73 -10.74 -24.18 -27.72
CA PHE A 73 -10.13 -24.59 -26.47
C PHE A 73 -8.65 -24.15 -26.39
N ASN A 74 -7.86 -24.37 -27.44
CA ASN A 74 -6.45 -23.97 -27.45
C ASN A 74 -6.28 -22.46 -27.34
N VAL A 75 -7.16 -21.67 -27.96
CA VAL A 75 -7.17 -20.20 -27.82
C VAL A 75 -7.51 -19.80 -26.40
N MET A 76 -8.50 -20.43 -25.79
CA MET A 76 -8.88 -20.19 -24.39
C MET A 76 -7.73 -20.54 -23.42
N ALA A 77 -7.12 -21.72 -23.58
CA ALA A 77 -6.00 -22.16 -22.78
C ALA A 77 -4.80 -21.19 -22.87
N LYS A 78 -4.49 -20.72 -24.09
CA LYS A 78 -3.44 -19.73 -24.29
C LYS A 78 -3.74 -18.40 -23.59
N ARG A 79 -4.96 -17.88 -23.74
CA ARG A 79 -5.37 -16.63 -23.06
C ARG A 79 -5.33 -16.76 -21.54
N LEU A 80 -5.75 -17.91 -21.01
CA LEU A 80 -5.69 -18.17 -19.58
C LEU A 80 -4.23 -18.13 -19.08
N GLN A 81 -3.31 -18.77 -19.80
CA GLN A 81 -1.90 -18.78 -19.50
C GLN A 81 -1.32 -17.35 -19.53
N GLU A 82 -1.62 -16.58 -20.58
CA GLU A 82 -1.19 -15.18 -20.73
C GLU A 82 -1.71 -14.31 -19.57
N ASN A 83 -2.99 -14.44 -19.22
CA ASN A 83 -3.59 -13.69 -18.10
C ASN A 83 -2.96 -14.04 -16.76
N ILE A 84 -2.67 -15.30 -16.49
CA ILE A 84 -2.01 -15.72 -15.25
C ILE A 84 -0.59 -15.14 -15.14
N VAL A 85 0.17 -15.18 -16.24
CA VAL A 85 1.50 -14.57 -16.28
C VAL A 85 1.42 -13.05 -16.01
N GLU A 86 0.48 -12.36 -16.64
CA GLU A 86 0.27 -10.93 -16.45
C GLU A 86 -0.13 -10.61 -15.00
N MET A 87 -1.03 -11.39 -14.39
CA MET A 87 -1.41 -11.24 -12.98
C MET A 87 -0.22 -11.41 -12.04
N VAL A 88 0.61 -12.44 -12.25
CA VAL A 88 1.82 -12.68 -11.44
C VAL A 88 2.82 -11.53 -11.57
N GLU A 89 3.02 -11.02 -12.79
CA GLU A 89 3.90 -9.86 -13.01
C GLU A 89 3.35 -8.59 -12.35
N GLN A 90 2.03 -8.37 -12.41
CA GLN A 90 1.37 -7.23 -11.76
C GLN A 90 1.52 -7.32 -10.25
N GLU A 91 1.24 -8.48 -9.65
CA GLU A 91 1.43 -8.71 -8.20
C GLU A 91 2.88 -8.46 -7.77
N LYS A 92 3.85 -8.95 -8.56
CA LYS A 92 5.28 -8.71 -8.32
C LYS A 92 5.63 -7.22 -8.39
N ARG A 93 5.07 -6.46 -9.34
CA ARG A 93 5.25 -5.00 -9.42
C ARG A 93 4.64 -4.28 -8.23
N GLU A 94 3.44 -4.68 -7.81
CA GLU A 94 2.79 -4.11 -6.63
C GLU A 94 3.60 -4.38 -5.35
N GLN A 95 4.13 -5.59 -5.18
CA GLN A 95 5.02 -5.92 -4.06
C GLN A 95 6.31 -5.10 -4.10
N GLN A 96 6.91 -4.92 -5.27
CA GLN A 96 8.10 -4.08 -5.43
C GLN A 96 7.84 -2.62 -5.11
N LEU A 97 6.68 -2.07 -5.53
CA LEU A 97 6.25 -0.72 -5.19
C LEU A 97 6.01 -0.57 -3.69
N LYS A 98 5.30 -1.51 -3.06
CA LYS A 98 5.10 -1.54 -1.60
C LYS A 98 6.43 -1.58 -0.86
N TYR A 99 7.37 -2.42 -1.30
CA TYR A 99 8.71 -2.52 -0.73
C TYR A 99 9.52 -1.22 -0.92
N GLY A 100 9.46 -0.62 -2.11
CA GLY A 100 10.10 0.66 -2.39
C GLY A 100 9.54 1.81 -1.54
N LEU A 101 8.21 1.87 -1.38
CA LEU A 101 7.55 2.84 -0.50
C LEU A 101 7.96 2.64 0.96
N MET A 102 8.05 1.39 1.44
CA MET A 102 8.49 1.05 2.79
C MET A 102 9.92 1.53 3.07
N ILE A 103 10.86 1.27 2.16
CA ILE A 103 12.25 1.73 2.30
C ILE A 103 12.33 3.27 2.25
N SER A 104 11.52 3.92 1.41
CA SER A 104 11.51 5.37 1.29
C SER A 104 10.94 6.10 2.51
N GLN A 105 10.17 5.40 3.37
CA GLN A 105 9.67 5.96 4.64
C GLN A 105 10.75 6.09 5.71
N VAL A 106 11.86 5.37 5.55
CA VAL A 106 12.99 5.46 6.46
C VAL A 106 14.02 6.40 5.84
N ASP A 107 14.22 7.58 6.43
CA ASP A 107 15.28 8.50 6.00
C ASP A 107 16.67 7.91 6.31
N PRO A 108 17.45 7.50 5.29
CA PRO A 108 18.78 6.92 5.50
C PRO A 108 19.73 7.90 6.21
N HIS A 109 19.56 9.19 5.97
CA HIS A 109 20.37 10.22 6.58
C HIS A 109 20.09 10.37 8.09
N PHE A 110 18.82 10.22 8.49
CA PHE A 110 18.45 10.17 9.92
C PHE A 110 19.13 8.99 10.63
N ILE A 111 19.07 7.78 10.02
CA ILE A 111 19.74 6.59 10.57
C ILE A 111 21.24 6.83 10.70
N TYR A 112 21.89 7.25 9.62
CA TYR A 112 23.33 7.46 9.60
C TYR A 112 23.79 8.48 10.66
N ASN A 113 23.08 9.59 10.77
CA ASN A 113 23.38 10.63 11.75
C ASN A 113 23.17 10.16 13.19
N THR A 114 22.11 9.38 13.45
CA THR A 114 21.85 8.82 14.78
C THR A 114 22.91 7.79 15.17
N MET A 115 23.36 6.94 14.24
CA MET A 115 24.45 5.99 14.49
C MET A 115 25.79 6.70 14.78
N ASN A 116 26.10 7.77 14.05
CA ASN A 116 27.30 8.58 14.32
C ASN A 116 27.22 9.22 15.70
N MET A 117 26.06 9.72 16.09
CA MET A 117 25.85 10.28 17.44
C MET A 117 26.01 9.22 18.53
N ILE A 118 25.45 8.03 18.37
CA ILE A 118 25.63 6.90 19.30
C ILE A 118 27.13 6.60 19.45
N THR A 119 27.88 6.54 18.36
CA THR A 119 29.33 6.32 18.36
C THR A 119 30.06 7.42 19.15
N TYR A 120 29.70 8.68 18.90
CA TYR A 120 30.29 9.82 19.64
C TYR A 120 30.01 9.75 21.15
N LEU A 121 28.75 9.47 21.53
CA LEU A 121 28.35 9.33 22.93
C LEU A 121 29.12 8.18 23.64
N ALA A 122 29.29 7.04 22.93
CA ALA A 122 30.07 5.90 23.44
C ALA A 122 31.53 6.27 23.64
N GLN A 123 32.17 6.99 22.70
CA GLN A 123 33.55 7.49 22.85
C GLN A 123 33.72 8.45 24.05
N LYS A 124 32.66 9.16 24.43
CA LYS A 124 32.62 10.04 25.60
C LYS A 124 32.25 9.32 26.91
N ASN A 125 32.10 7.98 26.87
CA ASN A 125 31.68 7.15 28.01
C ASN A 125 30.27 7.53 28.55
N ARG A 126 29.39 8.12 27.72
CA ARG A 126 28.02 8.51 28.07
C ARG A 126 27.07 7.33 27.85
N ASN A 127 27.27 6.23 28.57
CA ASN A 127 26.58 4.97 28.32
C ASN A 127 25.04 5.05 28.49
N GLU A 128 24.55 5.84 29.47
CA GLU A 128 23.12 6.04 29.69
C GLU A 128 22.47 6.74 28.50
N ASP A 129 23.15 7.73 27.92
CA ASP A 129 22.69 8.46 26.76
C ASP A 129 22.69 7.58 25.48
N VAL A 130 23.72 6.72 25.34
CA VAL A 130 23.77 5.71 24.28
C VAL A 130 22.55 4.80 24.33
N ILE A 131 22.20 4.31 25.54
CA ILE A 131 21.03 3.46 25.75
C ILE A 131 19.72 4.22 25.41
N ALA A 132 19.59 5.47 25.86
CA ALA A 132 18.42 6.30 25.60
C ALA A 132 18.21 6.54 24.10
N VAL A 133 19.25 6.99 23.39
CA VAL A 133 19.20 7.25 21.95
C VAL A 133 18.93 5.98 21.15
N ASN A 134 19.57 4.86 21.50
CA ASN A 134 19.35 3.58 20.82
C ASN A 134 17.91 3.07 21.01
N LYS A 135 17.33 3.19 22.22
CA LYS A 135 15.93 2.84 22.48
C LYS A 135 14.97 3.70 21.65
N ALA A 136 15.20 5.02 21.63
CA ALA A 136 14.41 5.95 20.84
C ALA A 136 14.46 5.61 19.35
N MET A 137 15.65 5.35 18.82
CA MET A 137 15.84 4.95 17.42
C MET A 137 15.10 3.64 17.08
N ILE A 138 15.22 2.61 17.92
CA ILE A 138 14.53 1.33 17.74
C ILE A 138 13.01 1.56 17.72
N GLN A 139 12.48 2.41 18.60
CA GLN A 139 11.04 2.70 18.65
C GLN A 139 10.56 3.39 17.37
N ILE A 140 11.28 4.41 16.88
CA ILE A 140 10.95 5.10 15.61
C ILE A 140 11.01 4.13 14.42
N LEU A 141 12.06 3.30 14.34
CA LEU A 141 12.20 2.32 13.26
C LEU A 141 11.08 1.28 13.29
N ARG A 142 10.73 0.79 14.49
CA ARG A 142 9.64 -0.18 14.66
C ARG A 142 8.30 0.39 14.23
N ASP A 143 8.04 1.65 14.54
CA ASP A 143 6.81 2.34 14.13
C ASP A 143 6.75 2.55 12.61
N ARG A 144 7.83 3.02 12.01
CA ARG A 144 7.93 3.21 10.54
C ARG A 144 7.87 1.90 9.74
N LEU A 145 8.36 0.79 10.32
CA LEU A 145 8.33 -0.54 9.71
C LEU A 145 7.05 -1.32 10.03
N ARG A 146 6.16 -0.77 10.84
CA ARG A 146 4.86 -1.36 11.17
C ARG A 146 3.92 -1.22 9.98
N ILE A 147 3.94 -2.24 9.12
CA ILE A 147 3.06 -2.36 7.95
C ILE A 147 1.76 -3.03 8.41
N GLU A 148 0.82 -2.25 8.87
CA GLU A 148 -0.58 -2.64 8.86
C GLU A 148 -1.16 -2.09 7.56
N VAL A 149 -1.34 -2.98 6.56
CA VAL A 149 -1.71 -2.62 5.18
C VAL A 149 -3.05 -1.86 5.11
N ASP A 150 -3.89 -1.98 6.15
CA ASP A 150 -5.23 -1.40 6.18
C ASP A 150 -5.42 -0.31 7.25
N ASN A 151 -4.41 -0.01 8.09
CA ASN A 151 -4.58 0.97 9.16
C ASN A 151 -3.95 2.32 8.80
N VAL A 152 -4.78 3.23 8.30
CA VAL A 152 -4.39 4.61 7.96
C VAL A 152 -4.41 5.55 9.17
N TYR A 153 -4.85 5.05 10.34
CA TYR A 153 -4.97 5.81 11.58
C TYR A 153 -4.00 5.30 12.64
N ASP A 154 -3.56 6.19 13.50
CA ASP A 154 -2.94 5.89 14.80
C ASP A 154 -3.65 6.70 15.90
N THR A 155 -3.49 6.31 17.16
CA THR A 155 -3.98 7.13 18.27
C THR A 155 -3.09 8.35 18.47
N VAL A 156 -3.64 9.41 19.03
CA VAL A 156 -2.86 10.58 19.47
C VAL A 156 -1.69 10.16 20.36
N GLU A 157 -1.90 9.20 21.25
CA GLU A 157 -0.85 8.66 22.13
C GLU A 157 0.32 8.07 21.34
N GLN A 158 0.03 7.26 20.29
CA GLN A 158 1.06 6.63 19.45
C GLN A 158 1.87 7.66 18.67
N GLU A 159 1.20 8.60 18.00
CA GLU A 159 1.87 9.68 17.26
C GLU A 159 2.75 10.55 18.19
N ILE A 160 2.25 10.91 19.36
CA ILE A 160 3.01 11.69 20.35
C ILE A 160 4.20 10.91 20.90
N LYS A 161 4.07 9.60 21.09
CA LYS A 161 5.19 8.75 21.50
C LYS A 161 6.34 8.81 20.49
N VAL A 162 6.03 8.66 19.20
CA VAL A 162 7.03 8.75 18.12
C VAL A 162 7.69 10.13 18.10
N VAL A 163 6.90 11.19 18.22
CA VAL A 163 7.39 12.56 18.26
C VAL A 163 8.31 12.81 19.48
N ARG A 164 7.98 12.26 20.65
CA ARG A 164 8.84 12.37 21.86
C ARG A 164 10.20 11.72 21.62
N GLU A 165 10.23 10.52 21.05
CA GLU A 165 11.46 9.81 20.73
C GLU A 165 12.29 10.55 19.67
N TYR A 166 11.64 11.11 18.65
CA TYR A 166 12.30 11.95 17.65
C TYR A 166 12.94 13.21 18.29
N LEU A 167 12.19 13.96 19.08
CA LEU A 167 12.68 15.15 19.77
C LEU A 167 13.80 14.82 20.78
N LEU A 168 13.74 13.64 21.42
CA LEU A 168 14.83 13.18 22.29
C LEU A 168 16.14 13.04 21.48
N ILE A 169 16.10 12.38 20.32
CA ILE A 169 17.27 12.23 19.45
C ILE A 169 17.80 13.61 19.02
N GLN A 170 16.91 14.54 18.62
CA GLN A 170 17.32 15.88 18.21
C GLN A 170 17.95 16.67 19.37
N LYS A 171 17.48 16.51 20.62
CA LYS A 171 18.09 17.14 21.80
C LYS A 171 19.52 16.68 22.06
N TYR A 172 19.82 15.40 21.84
CA TYR A 172 21.19 14.90 21.93
C TYR A 172 22.09 15.39 20.80
N ARG A 173 21.54 15.55 19.60
CA ARG A 173 22.29 16.00 18.43
C ARG A 173 22.57 17.51 18.46
N TYR A 174 21.59 18.28 18.91
CA TYR A 174 21.61 19.74 18.92
C TYR A 174 21.46 20.26 20.36
N THR A 175 22.45 19.95 21.18
CA THR A 175 22.42 20.24 22.62
C THR A 175 22.28 21.73 22.89
N GLY A 176 21.24 22.14 23.63
CA GLY A 176 21.03 23.51 24.07
C GLY A 176 20.39 24.45 23.05
N ILE A 177 20.17 24.02 21.81
CA ILE A 177 19.67 24.88 20.72
C ILE A 177 18.16 25.11 20.81
N PHE A 178 17.39 24.14 21.34
CA PHE A 178 15.94 24.27 21.41
C PHE A 178 15.32 23.60 22.62
N LYS A 179 14.10 24.05 22.94
CA LYS A 179 13.18 23.44 23.91
C LYS A 179 11.95 22.90 23.20
N SER A 180 11.32 21.88 23.76
CA SER A 180 10.06 21.35 23.26
C SER A 180 9.03 21.28 24.37
N VAL A 181 7.82 21.74 24.09
CA VAL A 181 6.64 21.69 24.97
C VAL A 181 5.58 20.84 24.29
N ILE A 182 5.10 19.82 24.98
CA ILE A 182 4.01 18.96 24.50
C ILE A 182 2.87 19.07 25.51
N ASP A 183 1.79 19.71 25.10
CA ASP A 183 0.59 20.03 25.88
C ASP A 183 -0.60 19.29 25.27
N ILE A 184 -1.02 18.19 25.90
CA ILE A 184 -2.14 17.34 25.45
C ILE A 184 -3.22 17.44 26.50
N GLU A 185 -4.43 17.73 26.05
CA GLU A 185 -5.61 17.71 26.90
C GLU A 185 -5.93 16.28 27.35
N ALA A 186 -6.20 16.11 28.65
CA ALA A 186 -6.50 14.79 29.19
C ALA A 186 -7.76 14.19 28.55
N GLY A 187 -7.67 12.94 28.10
CA GLY A 187 -8.77 12.23 27.44
C GLY A 187 -8.74 12.28 25.91
N VAL A 188 -7.80 13.04 25.31
CA VAL A 188 -7.65 13.08 23.84
C VAL A 188 -6.75 11.94 23.32
N GLU A 189 -5.97 11.29 24.16
CA GLU A 189 -5.00 10.30 23.81
C GLU A 189 -5.55 9.11 22.99
N PRO A 190 -6.75 8.55 23.26
CA PRO A 190 -7.31 7.43 22.51
C PRO A 190 -7.94 7.79 21.16
N TYR A 191 -8.08 9.08 20.84
CA TYR A 191 -8.65 9.47 19.55
C TYR A 191 -7.73 9.14 18.39
N LEU A 192 -8.36 8.73 17.28
CA LEU A 192 -7.68 8.35 16.05
C LEU A 192 -7.37 9.57 15.20
N ILE A 193 -6.13 9.69 14.80
CA ILE A 193 -5.65 10.71 13.86
C ILE A 193 -4.94 10.03 12.70
N ALA A 194 -4.83 10.72 11.56
CA ALA A 194 -4.12 10.17 10.41
C ALA A 194 -2.67 9.83 10.80
N LYS A 195 -2.25 8.61 10.48
CA LYS A 195 -0.92 8.10 10.80
C LYS A 195 0.18 8.97 10.19
N ASN A 196 1.25 9.22 10.93
CA ASN A 196 2.45 9.95 10.49
C ASN A 196 2.15 11.37 9.96
N ILE A 197 1.34 12.15 10.71
CA ILE A 197 1.11 13.59 10.43
C ILE A 197 1.89 14.49 11.38
N LEU A 198 2.07 14.09 12.65
CA LEU A 198 2.74 14.94 13.64
C LEU A 198 4.25 15.01 13.40
N GLN A 199 4.90 13.89 13.13
CA GLN A 199 6.36 13.86 12.98
C GLN A 199 6.83 14.77 11.83
N PRO A 200 6.28 14.76 10.60
CA PRO A 200 6.71 15.68 9.54
C PRO A 200 6.47 17.17 9.88
N LEU A 201 5.43 17.50 10.65
CA LEU A 201 5.22 18.88 11.11
C LEU A 201 6.32 19.32 12.07
N VAL A 202 6.70 18.44 13.00
CA VAL A 202 7.79 18.71 13.96
C VAL A 202 9.14 18.74 13.24
N GLU A 203 9.37 17.90 12.24
CA GLU A 203 10.57 17.94 11.38
C GLU A 203 10.67 19.28 10.66
N ASN A 204 9.58 19.77 10.07
CA ASN A 204 9.56 21.07 9.42
C ASN A 204 9.82 22.22 10.40
N ALA A 205 9.17 22.21 11.56
CA ALA A 205 9.40 23.21 12.60
C ALA A 205 10.87 23.22 13.06
N PHE A 206 11.50 22.05 13.15
CA PHE A 206 12.87 21.92 13.58
C PHE A 206 13.87 22.37 12.48
N PHE A 207 13.79 21.74 11.28
CA PHE A 207 14.79 21.99 10.23
C PHE A 207 14.61 23.32 9.52
N HIS A 208 13.36 23.71 9.21
CA HIS A 208 13.07 24.94 8.48
C HIS A 208 12.73 26.12 9.39
N GLY A 209 12.26 25.85 10.61
CA GLY A 209 12.02 26.88 11.61
C GLY A 209 13.29 27.14 12.45
N ILE A 210 13.58 26.26 13.39
CA ILE A 210 14.60 26.50 14.42
C ILE A 210 16.02 26.59 13.85
N LEU A 211 16.45 25.61 13.06
CA LEU A 211 17.84 25.59 12.56
C LEU A 211 18.15 26.69 11.54
N CYS A 212 17.13 27.28 10.91
CA CYS A 212 17.29 28.41 9.98
C CYS A 212 17.20 29.77 10.68
N ASN A 213 16.87 29.82 11.98
CA ASN A 213 16.79 31.06 12.75
C ASN A 213 18.12 31.34 13.44
N THR A 214 19.00 32.06 12.74
CA THR A 214 20.35 32.39 13.22
C THR A 214 20.50 33.87 13.47
N ASP A 215 21.34 34.23 14.43
CA ASP A 215 21.76 35.60 14.68
C ASP A 215 22.78 36.11 13.60
N GLU A 216 23.28 37.34 13.80
CA GLU A 216 24.26 37.92 12.90
C GLU A 216 25.63 37.19 12.89
N GLU A 217 25.91 36.40 13.92
CA GLU A 217 27.13 35.58 14.10
C GLU A 217 26.96 34.21 13.49
N GLY A 218 25.74 33.84 13.04
CA GLY A 218 25.38 32.53 12.47
C GLY A 218 25.05 31.46 13.52
N GLU A 219 24.92 31.83 14.80
CA GLU A 219 24.51 30.92 15.86
C GLU A 219 22.98 30.80 15.89
N VAL A 220 22.46 29.59 16.14
CA VAL A 220 21.02 29.35 16.21
C VAL A 220 20.42 30.03 17.45
N ILE A 221 19.41 30.88 17.24
CA ILE A 221 18.68 31.56 18.33
C ILE A 221 17.87 30.51 19.12
N ASP A 222 17.77 30.68 20.46
CA ASP A 222 17.07 29.74 21.37
C ASP A 222 15.68 29.37 20.85
N GLY A 223 15.57 28.16 20.34
CA GLY A 223 14.40 27.65 19.65
C GLY A 223 13.36 27.05 20.59
N CYS A 224 12.09 27.15 20.22
CA CYS A 224 11.01 26.49 20.96
C CYS A 224 10.00 25.87 19.97
N ILE A 225 9.73 24.57 20.14
CA ILE A 225 8.67 23.86 19.43
C ILE A 225 7.56 23.53 20.43
N THR A 226 6.35 24.00 20.17
CA THR A 226 5.17 23.71 20.99
C THR A 226 4.20 22.86 20.20
N ILE A 227 3.82 21.72 20.75
CA ILE A 227 2.79 20.83 20.21
C ILE A 227 1.63 20.88 21.18
N ARG A 228 0.45 21.24 20.69
CA ARG A 228 -0.77 21.26 21.47
C ARG A 228 -1.84 20.43 20.79
N ILE A 229 -2.50 19.55 21.55
CA ILE A 229 -3.62 18.74 21.03
C ILE A 229 -4.76 18.86 22.03
N ARG A 230 -5.93 19.24 21.53
CA ARG A 230 -7.14 19.48 22.32
C ARG A 230 -8.38 18.96 21.62
N MET A 231 -9.42 18.75 22.40
CA MET A 231 -10.78 18.53 21.89
C MET A 231 -11.48 19.88 21.77
N GLU A 232 -11.98 20.18 20.58
CA GLU A 232 -12.86 21.34 20.33
C GLU A 232 -14.18 20.87 19.74
N GLU A 233 -15.24 20.88 20.53
CA GLU A 233 -16.55 20.31 20.16
C GLU A 233 -16.42 18.85 19.75
N ASP A 234 -16.66 18.53 18.46
CA ASP A 234 -16.57 17.20 17.87
C ASP A 234 -15.30 17.03 16.99
N GLU A 235 -14.30 17.92 17.13
CA GLU A 235 -13.06 17.89 16.35
C GLU A 235 -11.83 17.78 17.28
N VAL A 236 -10.83 17.05 16.82
CA VAL A 236 -9.48 17.07 17.42
C VAL A 236 -8.69 18.19 16.76
N GLU A 237 -8.28 19.19 17.56
CA GLU A 237 -7.41 20.26 17.12
C GLU A 237 -5.96 19.94 17.46
N ILE A 238 -5.11 20.02 16.45
CA ILE A 238 -3.65 19.79 16.52
C ILE A 238 -2.96 21.08 16.13
N ILE A 239 -2.13 21.63 17.01
CA ILE A 239 -1.33 22.83 16.76
C ILE A 239 0.14 22.48 16.93
N VAL A 240 0.94 22.75 15.90
CA VAL A 240 2.41 22.71 15.97
C VAL A 240 2.92 24.12 15.70
N LYS A 241 3.61 24.69 16.70
CA LYS A 241 4.15 26.04 16.66
C LYS A 241 5.65 26.01 16.89
N ASP A 242 6.39 26.76 16.10
CA ASP A 242 7.79 27.13 16.34
C ASP A 242 7.96 28.64 16.45
N ASN A 243 9.07 29.06 17.05
CA ASN A 243 9.55 30.44 17.09
C ASN A 243 10.77 30.64 16.17
N GLY A 244 10.82 29.89 15.09
CA GLY A 244 11.94 29.86 14.15
C GLY A 244 11.96 31.01 13.16
N ALA A 245 12.67 30.81 12.04
CA ALA A 245 12.86 31.81 11.01
C ALA A 245 11.56 32.30 10.34
N GLY A 246 10.50 31.49 10.38
CA GLY A 246 9.25 31.80 9.68
C GLY A 246 9.38 31.75 8.17
N MET A 247 8.35 32.23 7.46
CA MET A 247 8.27 32.23 6.00
C MET A 247 7.78 33.60 5.50
N SER A 248 8.29 34.00 4.31
CA SER A 248 7.76 35.15 3.59
C SER A 248 6.34 34.90 3.07
N GLN A 249 5.60 35.98 2.79
CA GLN A 249 4.24 35.89 2.27
C GLN A 249 4.20 35.18 0.90
N ASP A 250 5.21 35.39 0.04
CA ASP A 250 5.31 34.75 -1.26
C ASP A 250 5.39 33.23 -1.13
N LYS A 251 6.16 32.74 -0.15
CA LYS A 251 6.29 31.30 0.13
C LYS A 251 5.00 30.70 0.72
N LEU A 252 4.31 31.45 1.57
CA LEU A 252 2.99 31.06 2.10
C LEU A 252 1.94 30.97 0.99
N ASP A 253 1.93 31.92 0.09
CA ASP A 253 1.00 31.96 -1.04
C ASP A 253 1.26 30.80 -2.00
N GLU A 254 2.52 30.42 -2.20
CA GLU A 254 2.91 29.25 -2.99
C GLU A 254 2.41 27.94 -2.37
N LEU A 255 2.54 27.76 -1.05
CA LEU A 255 2.03 26.60 -0.31
C LEU A 255 0.50 26.51 -0.30
N SER A 256 -0.19 27.63 -0.52
CA SER A 256 -1.65 27.74 -0.51
C SER A 256 -2.30 27.48 -1.87
N LYS A 257 -1.54 27.56 -2.97
CA LYS A 257 -2.05 27.35 -4.33
C LYS A 257 -2.27 25.86 -4.61
N PRO A 258 -3.41 25.49 -5.25
CA PRO A 258 -3.59 24.13 -5.75
C PRO A 258 -2.57 23.91 -6.88
N GLN A 259 -1.54 23.13 -6.62
CA GLN A 259 -0.46 22.93 -7.60
C GLN A 259 -0.86 21.92 -8.68
N ARG A 260 -0.71 22.33 -9.96
CA ARG A 260 -0.62 21.43 -11.11
C ARG A 260 0.65 20.57 -10.96
N LYS A 261 0.58 19.30 -11.41
CA LYS A 261 1.69 18.32 -11.42
C LYS A 261 2.99 18.99 -11.89
N LEU A 262 3.91 19.28 -10.99
CA LEU A 262 5.24 19.81 -11.28
C LEU A 262 6.22 18.69 -11.58
N SER A 263 7.16 18.97 -12.47
CA SER A 263 8.19 18.05 -12.96
C SER A 263 9.19 17.66 -11.89
N SER A 264 9.85 16.53 -12.10
CA SER A 264 10.72 15.80 -11.16
C SER A 264 11.99 16.54 -10.66
N MET A 265 12.22 17.79 -11.04
CA MET A 265 13.45 18.54 -10.71
C MET A 265 13.33 19.52 -9.53
N GLU A 266 12.12 19.85 -9.06
CA GLU A 266 11.90 20.80 -7.95
C GLU A 266 11.58 20.12 -6.61
N ARG A 267 12.03 18.89 -6.41
CA ARG A 267 11.63 17.98 -5.32
C ARG A 267 12.30 18.23 -3.96
N GLY A 268 12.90 19.39 -3.70
CA GLY A 268 13.74 19.55 -2.49
C GLY A 268 13.05 20.14 -1.25
N GLU A 269 12.20 21.15 -1.36
CA GLU A 269 11.90 22.01 -0.21
C GLU A 269 10.47 21.98 0.35
N HIS A 270 9.48 21.39 -0.34
CA HIS A 270 8.07 21.47 0.07
C HIS A 270 7.35 20.12 0.24
N ILE A 271 8.11 19.02 0.30
CA ILE A 271 7.56 17.66 0.30
C ILE A 271 6.73 17.36 1.58
N GLY A 272 7.14 17.87 2.73
CA GLY A 272 6.53 17.52 4.01
C GLY A 272 5.08 17.99 4.15
N ILE A 273 4.81 19.28 3.95
CA ILE A 273 3.45 19.86 4.10
C ILE A 273 2.50 19.35 3.02
N LYS A 274 3.00 19.19 1.80
CA LYS A 274 2.23 18.64 0.69
C LYS A 274 1.78 17.20 0.97
N ASN A 275 2.69 16.35 1.40
CA ASN A 275 2.39 14.95 1.73
C ASN A 275 1.37 14.85 2.87
N ILE A 276 1.42 15.78 3.86
CA ILE A 276 0.43 15.85 4.93
C ILE A 276 -0.93 16.20 4.35
N LYS A 277 -1.05 17.23 3.51
CA LYS A 277 -2.32 17.61 2.88
C LYS A 277 -2.90 16.48 2.02
N GLU A 278 -2.09 15.86 1.16
CA GLU A 278 -2.52 14.72 0.33
C GLU A 278 -3.03 13.56 1.19
N ARG A 279 -2.41 13.31 2.34
CA ARG A 279 -2.85 12.28 3.29
C ARG A 279 -4.16 12.64 3.98
N LEU A 280 -4.31 13.90 4.41
CA LEU A 280 -5.55 14.41 5.01
C LEU A 280 -6.70 14.38 3.99
N ASP A 281 -6.45 14.78 2.74
CA ASP A 281 -7.41 14.68 1.64
C ASP A 281 -7.87 13.24 1.40
N TYR A 282 -6.93 12.29 1.40
CA TYR A 282 -7.24 10.87 1.20
C TYR A 282 -8.07 10.27 2.34
N ILE A 283 -7.79 10.65 3.60
CA ILE A 283 -8.41 10.04 4.79
C ILE A 283 -9.70 10.73 5.18
N TYR A 284 -9.72 12.06 5.18
CA TYR A 284 -10.84 12.88 5.68
C TYR A 284 -11.65 13.54 4.56
N GLU A 285 -11.21 13.41 3.30
CA GLU A 285 -11.79 14.10 2.14
C GLU A 285 -11.86 15.62 2.40
N ASN A 286 -13.07 16.20 2.43
CA ASN A 286 -13.28 17.63 2.72
C ASN A 286 -13.69 17.90 4.19
N LYS A 287 -13.54 16.91 5.08
CA LYS A 287 -13.98 17.00 6.48
C LYS A 287 -12.84 17.36 7.42
N TYR A 288 -11.88 18.15 6.97
CA TYR A 288 -10.80 18.65 7.82
C TYR A 288 -10.51 20.11 7.50
N ARG A 289 -9.82 20.79 8.42
CA ARG A 289 -9.30 22.15 8.21
C ARG A 289 -7.81 22.14 8.42
N PHE A 290 -7.08 22.77 7.49
CA PHE A 290 -5.63 22.90 7.55
C PHE A 290 -5.26 24.37 7.35
N GLN A 291 -4.63 24.98 8.34
CA GLN A 291 -4.23 26.38 8.34
C GLN A 291 -2.75 26.52 8.65
N ILE A 292 -2.06 27.40 7.95
CA ILE A 292 -0.68 27.79 8.24
C ILE A 292 -0.68 29.29 8.43
N TRP A 293 -0.12 29.72 9.53
CA TRP A 293 0.28 31.09 9.77
C TRP A 293 1.78 31.15 9.93
N SER A 294 2.45 32.07 9.27
CA SER A 294 3.90 32.26 9.42
C SER A 294 4.27 33.70 9.12
N LYS A 295 5.32 34.16 9.79
CA LYS A 295 5.90 35.47 9.53
C LYS A 295 7.42 35.42 9.75
N GLU A 296 8.18 36.01 8.86
CA GLU A 296 9.66 36.05 8.96
C GLU A 296 10.10 36.60 10.33
N GLY A 297 10.98 35.88 10.99
CA GLY A 297 11.50 36.20 12.32
C GLY A 297 10.54 35.93 13.50
N GLU A 298 9.27 35.53 13.23
CA GLU A 298 8.31 35.23 14.32
C GLU A 298 7.95 33.75 14.41
N GLY A 299 8.35 32.95 13.41
CA GLY A 299 8.10 31.50 13.37
C GLY A 299 6.88 31.10 12.58
N THR A 300 6.43 29.83 12.78
CA THR A 300 5.31 29.23 12.06
C THR A 300 4.35 28.57 13.03
N ILE A 301 3.05 28.62 12.69
CA ILE A 301 1.97 27.90 13.37
C ILE A 301 1.21 27.11 12.32
N VAL A 302 1.16 25.79 12.50
CA VAL A 302 0.31 24.90 11.70
C VAL A 302 -0.82 24.40 12.57
N THR A 303 -2.06 24.60 12.13
CA THR A 303 -3.27 24.14 12.82
C THR A 303 -4.00 23.15 11.92
N ILE A 304 -4.30 21.96 12.47
CA ILE A 304 -5.11 20.94 11.82
C ILE A 304 -6.32 20.66 12.71
N ARG A 305 -7.53 20.66 12.13
CA ARG A 305 -8.75 20.20 12.79
C ARG A 305 -9.34 19.06 11.98
N ILE A 306 -9.61 17.96 12.67
CA ILE A 306 -10.12 16.71 12.09
C ILE A 306 -11.28 16.18 12.93
N PRO A 307 -12.23 15.43 12.35
CA PRO A 307 -13.32 14.83 13.11
C PRO A 307 -12.79 13.93 14.22
N ALA A 308 -13.44 14.00 15.40
CA ALA A 308 -13.13 13.16 16.54
C ALA A 308 -13.60 11.73 16.29
N ILE A 309 -12.68 10.80 16.10
CA ILE A 309 -12.93 9.36 15.90
C ILE A 309 -12.29 8.60 17.08
N VAL A 310 -13.08 7.84 17.82
CA VAL A 310 -12.59 7.03 18.95
C VAL A 310 -12.21 5.63 18.47
N SER A 311 -11.11 5.09 18.97
CA SER A 311 -10.73 3.69 18.73
C SER A 311 -11.74 2.74 19.38
N SER A 312 -12.31 1.79 18.60
CA SER A 312 -13.28 0.81 19.11
C SER A 312 -12.71 -0.20 20.13
N GLU A 313 -11.44 -0.11 20.47
CA GLU A 313 -10.80 -0.94 21.51
C GLU A 313 -11.01 -0.43 22.93
N THR A 314 -11.61 0.76 23.13
CA THR A 314 -11.81 1.37 24.46
C THR A 314 -13.13 0.95 25.11
N GLU A 315 -13.97 0.13 24.45
CA GLU A 315 -15.23 -0.41 24.98
C GLU A 315 -15.16 -1.84 25.53
N LYS A 316 -14.01 -2.31 26.00
CA LYS A 316 -13.89 -3.60 26.69
C LYS A 316 -13.23 -3.49 28.04
#